data_d138364554d1afdf57a30e51a29e5ce1
#
_entry.id   d138364554d1afdf57a30e51a29e5ce1
#
_cell.length_a   1.000
_cell.length_b   1.000
_cell.length_c   1.000
_cell.angle_alpha   90.00
_cell.angle_beta   90.00
_cell.angle_gamma   90.00
#
_symmetry.space_group_name_H-M   'P 1'
#
loop_
_entity.id
_entity.type
_entity.pdbx_description
1 polymer ?
#
loop_
_entity_poly.entity_id
_entity_poly.type
_entity_poly.pdbx_seq_one_letter_code
_entity_poly.pdbx_strand_id
1 'polypeptide(L)'
;MQATFFLGSCTPRGFSTFASELAEECGAVDYIKGGSGCGKSTFLRRIADEAAARGLEVWRFLCSSDPQSLDAVVLPSLGRGWVDATAPHVLEPTLCAGREGYVDFGAFYDRAGIARVEPELRRRKRENAAQYPLVTACLAAADRLLDPARAMWEEPRCRRDLEELAGC
;
A
#
# COMPACT_ATOMS: atom_id res chain seq x y z
N MET A 1 16.97 -10.76 6.62
CA MET A 1 15.59 -10.99 7.17
C MET A 1 14.58 -10.73 6.06
N GLN A 2 13.43 -11.42 6.09
CA GLN A 2 12.32 -11.18 5.17
C GLN A 2 11.12 -10.73 6.00
N ALA A 3 10.52 -9.59 5.65
CA ALA A 3 9.35 -9.07 6.33
C ALA A 3 8.25 -8.72 5.32
N THR A 4 7.00 -8.82 5.76
CA THR A 4 5.82 -8.55 4.92
C THR A 4 4.84 -7.68 5.68
N PHE A 5 4.37 -6.61 5.04
CA PHE A 5 3.48 -5.61 5.59
C PHE A 5 2.37 -5.26 4.60
N PHE A 6 1.40 -4.46 5.02
CA PHE A 6 0.48 -3.75 4.14
C PHE A 6 0.86 -2.27 4.09
N LEU A 7 0.88 -1.67 2.90
CA LEU A 7 1.22 -0.26 2.73
C LEU A 7 0.09 0.69 3.11
N GLY A 8 -1.14 0.22 3.00
CA GLY A 8 -2.32 0.99 3.34
C GLY A 8 -3.54 0.09 3.48
N SER A 9 -4.66 0.67 3.88
CA SER A 9 -5.93 -0.05 4.05
C SER A 9 -7.13 0.88 3.99
N CYS A 10 -8.29 0.32 3.63
CA CYS A 10 -9.55 0.98 3.88
C CYS A 10 -9.85 1.01 5.39
N THR A 11 -10.25 2.16 5.90
CA THR A 11 -10.56 2.38 7.31
C THR A 11 -11.96 2.97 7.46
N PRO A 12 -12.52 3.03 8.68
CA PRO A 12 -13.76 3.76 8.95
C PRO A 12 -13.77 5.23 8.53
N ARG A 13 -12.59 5.82 8.34
CA ARG A 13 -12.39 7.22 7.94
C ARG A 13 -11.95 7.38 6.47
N GLY A 14 -11.98 6.31 5.70
CA GLY A 14 -11.52 6.28 4.31
C GLY A 14 -10.22 5.48 4.15
N PHE A 15 -9.56 5.66 3.02
CA PHE A 15 -8.28 5.00 2.76
C PHE A 15 -7.15 5.69 3.54
N SER A 16 -6.35 4.89 4.22
CA SER A 16 -5.13 5.34 4.91
C SER A 16 -3.91 4.64 4.31
N THR A 17 -2.80 5.33 4.18
CA THR A 17 -1.56 4.77 3.63
C THR A 17 -0.35 5.34 4.37
N PHE A 18 0.71 4.55 4.44
CA PHE A 18 2.03 4.92 4.97
C PHE A 18 3.08 5.08 3.84
N ALA A 19 2.61 5.32 2.61
CA ALA A 19 3.49 5.37 1.46
C ALA A 19 4.44 6.58 1.49
N SER A 20 3.99 7.71 2.04
CA SER A 20 4.83 8.91 2.23
C SER A 20 5.93 8.67 3.25
N GLU A 21 5.54 8.16 4.41
CA GLU A 21 6.45 7.84 5.52
C GLU A 21 7.49 6.80 5.09
N LEU A 22 7.04 5.77 4.35
CA LEU A 22 7.95 4.77 3.79
C LEU A 22 8.97 5.40 2.83
N ALA A 23 8.51 6.30 1.97
CA ALA A 23 9.38 6.97 1.02
C ALA A 23 10.41 7.90 1.71
N GLU A 24 10.01 8.57 2.79
CA GLU A 24 10.88 9.43 3.59
C GLU A 24 11.98 8.64 4.30
N GLU A 25 11.68 7.44 4.78
CA GLU A 25 12.63 6.53 5.45
C GLU A 25 13.67 5.94 4.48
N CYS A 26 13.39 5.91 3.18
CA CYS A 26 14.34 5.42 2.19
C CYS A 26 15.43 6.46 1.89
N GLY A 27 16.69 6.03 1.80
CA GLY A 27 17.80 6.87 1.33
C GLY A 27 17.64 7.27 -0.15
N ALA A 28 17.03 6.36 -0.94
CA ALA A 28 16.59 6.64 -2.30
C ALA A 28 15.34 5.82 -2.63
N VAL A 29 14.40 6.42 -3.37
CA VAL A 29 13.12 5.82 -3.72
C VAL A 29 12.77 6.07 -5.19
N ASP A 30 12.23 5.03 -5.85
CA ASP A 30 11.66 5.13 -7.19
C ASP A 30 10.14 5.04 -7.11
N TYR A 31 9.46 6.08 -7.57
CA TYR A 31 8.01 6.13 -7.70
C TYR A 31 7.58 5.50 -9.03
N ILE A 32 6.81 4.41 -8.94
CA ILE A 32 6.32 3.68 -10.09
C ILE A 32 4.93 4.20 -10.46
N LYS A 33 4.77 4.67 -11.69
CA LYS A 33 3.49 5.13 -12.24
C LYS A 33 3.01 4.17 -13.33
N GLY A 34 1.71 3.94 -13.36
CA GLY A 34 1.07 3.11 -14.37
C GLY A 34 -0.28 2.59 -13.89
N GLY A 35 -1.20 2.33 -14.79
CA GLY A 35 -2.52 1.83 -14.45
C GLY A 35 -2.52 0.37 -13.95
N SER A 36 -3.68 -0.11 -13.58
CA SER A 36 -3.87 -1.51 -13.19
C SER A 36 -3.47 -2.45 -14.33
N GLY A 37 -2.82 -3.57 -14.00
CA GLY A 37 -2.43 -4.60 -14.96
C GLY A 37 -1.20 -4.28 -15.82
N CYS A 38 -0.51 -3.14 -15.64
CA CYS A 38 0.69 -2.80 -16.43
C CYS A 38 1.99 -3.48 -15.97
N GLY A 39 1.94 -4.35 -14.97
CA GLY A 39 3.10 -5.12 -14.55
C GLY A 39 3.88 -4.57 -13.35
N LYS A 40 3.42 -3.50 -12.69
CA LYS A 40 4.09 -2.91 -11.50
C LYS A 40 4.40 -3.94 -10.43
N SER A 41 3.38 -4.68 -9.99
CA SER A 41 3.55 -5.73 -8.96
C SER A 41 4.49 -6.85 -9.40
N THR A 42 4.46 -7.24 -10.68
CA THR A 42 5.41 -8.22 -11.23
C THR A 42 6.84 -7.70 -11.19
N PHE A 43 7.05 -6.44 -11.52
CA PHE A 43 8.35 -5.78 -11.42
C PHE A 43 8.85 -5.74 -9.99
N LEU A 44 8.02 -5.28 -9.05
CA LEU A 44 8.33 -5.25 -7.63
C LEU A 44 8.69 -6.65 -7.09
N ARG A 45 7.93 -7.67 -7.50
CA ARG A 45 8.20 -9.05 -7.09
C ARG A 45 9.56 -9.52 -7.59
N ARG A 46 9.91 -9.23 -8.84
CA ARG A 46 11.23 -9.59 -9.38
C ARG A 46 12.38 -8.92 -8.64
N ILE A 47 12.23 -7.64 -8.24
CA ILE A 47 13.22 -6.97 -7.40
C ILE A 47 13.36 -7.69 -6.05
N ALA A 48 12.23 -7.97 -5.41
CA ALA A 48 12.21 -8.63 -4.10
C ALA A 48 12.85 -10.02 -4.13
N ASP A 49 12.53 -10.81 -5.16
CA ASP A 49 13.02 -12.19 -5.28
C ASP A 49 14.51 -12.22 -5.65
N GLU A 50 14.97 -11.33 -6.52
CA GLU A 50 16.40 -11.21 -6.88
C GLU A 50 17.23 -10.74 -5.67
N ALA A 51 16.73 -9.77 -4.91
CA ALA A 51 17.40 -9.31 -3.69
C ALA A 51 17.47 -10.41 -2.63
N ALA A 52 16.38 -11.15 -2.44
CA ALA A 52 16.33 -12.27 -1.51
C ALA A 52 17.29 -13.40 -1.91
N ALA A 53 17.39 -13.72 -3.20
CA ALA A 53 18.32 -14.71 -3.74
C ALA A 53 19.79 -14.32 -3.49
N ARG A 54 20.08 -13.03 -3.39
CA ARG A 54 21.41 -12.48 -3.03
C ARG A 54 21.64 -12.36 -1.52
N GLY A 55 20.72 -12.84 -0.68
CA GLY A 55 20.82 -12.81 0.76
C GLY A 55 20.56 -11.44 1.40
N LEU A 56 20.00 -10.48 0.64
CA LEU A 56 19.66 -9.17 1.18
C LEU A 56 18.40 -9.23 2.04
N GLU A 57 18.30 -8.31 2.97
CA GLU A 57 17.06 -8.05 3.70
C GLU A 57 16.03 -7.41 2.77
N VAL A 58 14.81 -7.95 2.77
CA VAL A 58 13.73 -7.48 1.88
C VAL A 58 12.45 -7.27 2.69
N TRP A 59 11.89 -6.10 2.60
CA TRP A 59 10.56 -5.78 3.09
C TRP A 59 9.59 -5.68 1.91
N ARG A 60 8.53 -6.50 1.95
CA ARG A 60 7.46 -6.55 0.95
C ARG A 60 6.22 -5.90 1.50
N PHE A 61 5.64 -4.97 0.76
CA PHE A 61 4.39 -4.31 1.11
C PHE A 61 3.29 -4.76 0.16
N LEU A 62 2.32 -5.49 0.71
CA LEU A 62 1.20 -6.04 -0.03
C LEU A 62 0.13 -4.98 -0.27
N CYS A 63 -0.57 -5.11 -1.39
CA CYS A 63 -1.79 -4.35 -1.65
C CYS A 63 -2.93 -4.88 -0.78
N SER A 64 -3.60 -3.99 -0.06
CA SER A 64 -4.72 -4.39 0.82
C SER A 64 -5.98 -4.82 0.04
N SER A 65 -6.10 -4.42 -1.21
CA SER A 65 -7.20 -4.82 -2.10
C SER A 65 -6.91 -6.11 -2.87
N ASP A 66 -5.62 -6.47 -3.04
CA ASP A 66 -5.16 -7.69 -3.69
C ASP A 66 -3.86 -8.16 -3.02
N PRO A 67 -3.95 -8.98 -1.96
CA PRO A 67 -2.77 -9.45 -1.21
C PRO A 67 -1.78 -10.28 -2.03
N GLN A 68 -2.13 -10.66 -3.26
CA GLN A 68 -1.19 -11.27 -4.20
C GLN A 68 -0.34 -10.25 -4.96
N SER A 69 -0.69 -8.97 -4.88
CA SER A 69 0.04 -7.85 -5.48
C SER A 69 0.93 -7.14 -4.46
N LEU A 70 2.04 -6.58 -4.95
CA LEU A 70 2.93 -5.72 -4.16
C LEU A 70 2.69 -4.26 -4.54
N ASP A 71 2.58 -3.41 -3.52
CA ASP A 71 2.53 -1.95 -3.65
C ASP A 71 3.89 -1.30 -3.37
N ALA A 72 4.79 -1.97 -2.63
CA ALA A 72 6.16 -1.50 -2.47
C ALA A 72 7.13 -2.64 -2.12
N VAL A 73 8.41 -2.38 -2.37
CA VAL A 73 9.55 -3.18 -1.90
C VAL A 73 10.62 -2.25 -1.38
N VAL A 74 11.17 -2.58 -0.22
CA VAL A 74 12.32 -1.86 0.37
C VAL A 74 13.44 -2.84 0.65
N LEU A 75 14.65 -2.40 0.37
CA LEU A 75 15.89 -3.07 0.72
C LEU A 75 16.60 -2.24 1.80
N PRO A 76 16.33 -2.50 3.10
CA PRO A 76 16.79 -1.63 4.19
C PRO A 76 18.31 -1.50 4.23
N SER A 77 19.04 -2.59 4.00
CA SER A 77 20.51 -2.61 3.97
C SER A 77 21.13 -1.71 2.89
N LEU A 78 20.36 -1.39 1.85
CA LEU A 78 20.76 -0.50 0.75
C LEU A 78 20.13 0.89 0.86
N GLY A 79 19.21 1.11 1.80
CA GLY A 79 18.41 2.32 1.89
C GLY A 79 17.60 2.61 0.64
N ARG A 80 17.15 1.56 -0.09
CA ARG A 80 16.50 1.70 -1.40
C ARG A 80 15.06 1.19 -1.36
N GLY A 81 14.14 2.00 -1.92
CA GLY A 81 12.73 1.66 -2.04
C GLY A 81 12.18 1.80 -3.46
N TRP A 82 11.16 1.01 -3.78
CA TRP A 82 10.32 1.14 -4.97
C TRP A 82 8.88 1.10 -4.51
N VAL A 83 8.10 2.11 -4.88
CA VAL A 83 6.73 2.30 -4.38
C VAL A 83 5.78 2.51 -5.55
N ASP A 84 4.66 1.78 -5.58
CA ASP A 84 3.55 2.12 -6.48
C ASP A 84 2.97 3.47 -6.05
N ALA A 85 3.21 4.47 -6.88
CA ALA A 85 2.78 5.85 -6.65
C ALA A 85 1.52 6.22 -7.45
N THR A 86 0.71 5.21 -7.82
CA THR A 86 -0.61 5.42 -8.43
C THR A 86 -1.71 5.37 -7.40
N ALA A 87 -2.89 5.88 -7.74
CA ALA A 87 -4.04 5.84 -6.85
C ALA A 87 -4.31 4.41 -6.34
N PRO A 88 -4.55 4.21 -5.03
CA PRO A 88 -4.82 5.23 -4.00
C PRO A 88 -3.58 5.85 -3.32
N HIS A 89 -2.36 5.38 -3.58
CA HIS A 89 -1.08 5.84 -2.99
C HIS A 89 -0.43 6.95 -3.83
N VAL A 90 -1.18 8.01 -4.13
CA VAL A 90 -0.66 9.07 -5.02
C VAL A 90 0.52 9.77 -4.37
N LEU A 91 1.72 9.52 -4.90
CA LEU A 91 2.96 10.18 -4.53
C LEU A 91 3.58 10.84 -5.77
N GLU A 92 4.20 11.99 -5.58
CA GLU A 92 4.97 12.69 -6.60
C GLU A 92 6.37 13.01 -6.07
N PRO A 93 7.41 12.86 -6.89
CA PRO A 93 8.75 13.27 -6.50
C PRO A 93 8.78 14.76 -6.16
N THR A 94 9.38 15.11 -5.04
CA THR A 94 9.57 16.51 -4.61
C THR A 94 10.93 17.05 -5.03
N LEU A 95 11.93 16.17 -5.09
CA LEU A 95 13.31 16.48 -5.48
C LEU A 95 13.77 15.48 -6.54
N CYS A 96 13.25 15.64 -7.77
CA CYS A 96 13.72 14.86 -8.91
C CYS A 96 15.23 15.06 -9.13
N ALA A 97 15.94 14.01 -9.48
CA ALA A 97 17.39 13.91 -9.64
C ALA A 97 18.21 13.93 -8.34
N GLY A 98 17.57 13.94 -7.18
CA GLY A 98 18.21 13.67 -5.90
C GLY A 98 18.08 12.19 -5.52
N ARG A 99 17.43 11.96 -4.37
CA ARG A 99 17.13 10.62 -3.86
C ARG A 99 15.84 10.00 -4.44
N GLU A 100 15.06 10.76 -5.23
CA GLU A 100 13.77 10.36 -5.77
C GLU A 100 13.86 10.12 -7.28
N GLY A 101 13.47 8.92 -7.70
CA GLY A 101 13.38 8.52 -9.09
C GLY A 101 11.93 8.37 -9.55
N TYR A 102 11.76 8.21 -10.85
CA TYR A 102 10.45 8.02 -11.47
C TYR A 102 10.52 6.91 -12.52
N VAL A 103 9.60 5.96 -12.45
CA VAL A 103 9.48 4.84 -13.39
C VAL A 103 8.09 4.86 -14.02
N ASP A 104 8.00 5.20 -15.30
CA ASP A 104 6.75 5.26 -16.05
C ASP A 104 6.45 3.94 -16.79
N PHE A 105 5.58 3.13 -16.23
CA PHE A 105 5.03 1.94 -16.88
C PHE A 105 3.98 2.27 -17.95
N GLY A 106 3.48 3.50 -17.97
CA GLY A 106 2.59 3.98 -19.04
C GLY A 106 3.27 4.04 -20.40
N ALA A 107 4.59 4.14 -20.43
CA ALA A 107 5.37 4.12 -21.66
C ALA A 107 5.23 2.79 -22.45
N PHE A 108 4.89 1.70 -21.76
CA PHE A 108 4.77 0.35 -22.35
C PHE A 108 3.34 -0.03 -22.74
N TYR A 109 2.38 0.90 -22.68
CA TYR A 109 1.00 0.60 -23.05
C TYR A 109 0.80 0.42 -24.55
N ASP A 110 0.03 -0.61 -24.93
CA ASP A 110 -0.63 -0.65 -26.24
C ASP A 110 -1.76 0.39 -26.28
N ARG A 111 -1.41 1.61 -26.67
CA ARG A 111 -2.36 2.75 -26.73
C ARG A 111 -3.52 2.47 -27.68
N ALA A 112 -3.26 1.76 -28.80
CA ALA A 112 -4.31 1.43 -29.75
C ALA A 112 -5.27 0.37 -29.20
N GLY A 113 -4.76 -0.62 -28.48
CA GLY A 113 -5.56 -1.61 -27.77
C GLY A 113 -6.41 -0.97 -26.67
N ILE A 114 -5.83 -0.10 -25.87
CA ILE A 114 -6.57 0.62 -24.82
C ILE A 114 -7.67 1.50 -25.40
N ALA A 115 -7.41 2.25 -26.47
CA ALA A 115 -8.41 3.10 -27.11
C ALA A 115 -9.66 2.32 -27.56
N ARG A 116 -9.49 1.08 -28.00
CA ARG A 116 -10.62 0.21 -28.41
C ARG A 116 -11.54 -0.18 -27.27
N VAL A 117 -10.99 -0.31 -26.06
CA VAL A 117 -11.75 -0.76 -24.87
C VAL A 117 -11.95 0.36 -23.84
N GLU A 118 -11.55 1.58 -24.15
CA GLU A 118 -11.62 2.72 -23.23
C GLU A 118 -13.00 2.96 -22.63
N PRO A 119 -14.13 2.90 -23.38
CA PRO A 119 -15.46 3.09 -22.78
C PRO A 119 -15.75 2.08 -21.67
N GLU A 120 -15.38 0.83 -21.89
CA GLU A 120 -15.56 -0.24 -20.92
C GLU A 120 -14.65 -0.05 -19.70
N LEU A 121 -13.38 0.32 -19.91
CA LEU A 121 -12.46 0.62 -18.82
C LEU A 121 -12.97 1.78 -17.95
N ARG A 122 -13.48 2.84 -18.57
CA ARG A 122 -14.07 3.98 -17.86
C ARG A 122 -15.30 3.58 -17.06
N ARG A 123 -16.15 2.72 -17.63
CA ARG A 123 -17.35 2.20 -16.95
C ARG A 123 -16.93 1.41 -15.70
N ARG A 124 -16.07 0.42 -15.85
CA ARG A 124 -15.56 -0.41 -14.73
C ARG A 124 -14.87 0.42 -13.66
N LYS A 125 -14.08 1.41 -14.06
CA LYS A 125 -13.42 2.31 -13.10
C LYS A 125 -14.42 3.08 -12.26
N ARG A 126 -15.53 3.58 -12.87
CA ARG A 126 -16.60 4.28 -12.13
C ARG A 126 -17.34 3.33 -11.20
N GLU A 127 -17.69 2.14 -11.67
CA GLU A 127 -18.38 1.12 -10.88
C GLU A 127 -17.54 0.72 -9.66
N ASN A 128 -16.25 0.47 -9.86
CA ASN A 128 -15.35 0.17 -8.75
C ASN A 128 -15.22 1.34 -7.76
N ALA A 129 -15.04 2.56 -8.25
CA ALA A 129 -14.95 3.74 -7.41
C ALA A 129 -16.21 3.97 -6.55
N ALA A 130 -17.39 3.62 -7.07
CA ALA A 130 -18.64 3.73 -6.34
C ALA A 130 -18.75 2.75 -5.15
N GLN A 131 -17.93 1.69 -5.09
CA GLN A 131 -17.94 0.73 -3.98
C GLN A 131 -17.23 1.27 -2.73
N TYR A 132 -16.21 2.11 -2.89
CA TYR A 132 -15.39 2.57 -1.75
C TYR A 132 -16.18 3.33 -0.67
N PRO A 133 -17.13 4.23 -0.99
CA PRO A 133 -17.98 4.85 0.02
C PRO A 133 -18.81 3.83 0.82
N LEU A 134 -19.29 2.77 0.16
CA LEU A 134 -20.05 1.69 0.81
C LEU A 134 -19.15 0.90 1.76
N VAL A 135 -17.93 0.55 1.32
CA VAL A 135 -16.94 -0.12 2.18
C VAL A 135 -16.64 0.74 3.41
N THR A 136 -16.37 2.03 3.23
CA THR A 136 -16.11 2.96 4.33
C THR A 136 -17.30 3.05 5.30
N ALA A 137 -18.53 3.11 4.78
CA ALA A 137 -19.73 3.14 5.62
C ALA A 137 -19.90 1.84 6.42
N CYS A 138 -19.66 0.68 5.81
CA CYS A 138 -19.70 -0.62 6.51
C CYS A 138 -18.63 -0.70 7.60
N LEU A 139 -17.40 -0.26 7.31
CA LEU A 139 -16.32 -0.23 8.28
C LEU A 139 -16.63 0.74 9.43
N ALA A 140 -17.21 1.91 9.14
CA ALA A 140 -17.63 2.86 10.16
C ALA A 140 -18.76 2.32 11.06
N ALA A 141 -19.68 1.55 10.49
CA ALA A 141 -20.72 0.87 11.27
C ALA A 141 -20.11 -0.21 12.17
N ALA A 142 -19.21 -1.03 11.63
CA ALA A 142 -18.50 -2.05 12.42
C ALA A 142 -17.66 -1.44 13.54
N ASP A 143 -16.98 -0.32 13.28
CA ASP A 143 -16.18 0.42 14.26
C ASP A 143 -17.05 0.87 15.47
N ARG A 144 -18.24 1.40 15.20
CA ARG A 144 -19.19 1.80 16.26
C ARG A 144 -19.70 0.62 17.10
N LEU A 145 -19.83 -0.57 16.50
CA LEU A 145 -20.21 -1.78 17.23
C LEU A 145 -19.13 -2.23 18.22
N LEU A 146 -17.88 -1.80 18.02
CA LEU A 146 -16.78 -2.08 18.94
C LEU A 146 -16.67 -1.06 20.10
N ASP A 147 -17.40 0.07 20.05
CA ASP A 147 -17.34 1.09 21.09
C ASP A 147 -17.65 0.59 22.50
N PRO A 148 -18.68 -0.28 22.73
CA PRO A 148 -18.93 -0.84 24.05
C PRO A 148 -17.76 -1.71 24.53
N ALA A 149 -17.15 -2.49 23.63
CA ALA A 149 -15.99 -3.30 24.00
C ALA A 149 -14.79 -2.43 24.35
N ARG A 150 -14.52 -1.35 23.58
CA ARG A 150 -13.46 -0.37 23.89
C ARG A 150 -13.67 0.28 25.24
N ALA A 151 -14.90 0.70 25.53
CA ALA A 151 -15.23 1.31 26.82
C ALA A 151 -14.93 0.35 27.99
N MET A 152 -15.21 -0.94 27.85
CA MET A 152 -14.84 -1.95 28.85
C MET A 152 -13.32 -2.08 29.04
N TRP A 153 -12.53 -1.98 27.96
CA TRP A 153 -11.05 -2.03 28.02
C TRP A 153 -10.45 -0.77 28.67
N GLU A 154 -11.12 0.37 28.56
CA GLU A 154 -10.70 1.64 29.17
C GLU A 154 -11.02 1.71 30.65
N GLU A 155 -11.85 0.80 31.19
CA GLU A 155 -12.11 0.73 32.62
C GLU A 155 -10.81 0.46 33.41
N PRO A 156 -10.60 1.18 34.54
CA PRO A 156 -9.37 1.06 35.32
C PRO A 156 -9.08 -0.36 35.85
N ARG A 157 -10.11 -1.19 35.96
CA ARG A 157 -9.98 -2.61 36.35
C ARG A 157 -9.33 -3.43 35.25
N CYS A 158 -9.89 -3.39 34.04
CA CYS A 158 -9.37 -4.14 32.91
C CYS A 158 -7.93 -3.72 32.55
N ARG A 159 -7.64 -2.44 32.64
CA ARG A 159 -6.28 -1.94 32.37
C ARG A 159 -5.25 -2.50 33.36
N ARG A 160 -5.57 -2.58 34.66
CA ARG A 160 -4.68 -3.19 35.66
C ARG A 160 -4.46 -4.68 35.43
N ASP A 161 -5.51 -5.43 35.14
CA ASP A 161 -5.41 -6.86 34.88
C ASP A 161 -4.52 -7.14 33.66
N LEU A 162 -4.54 -6.27 32.64
CA LEU A 162 -3.67 -6.37 31.46
C LEU A 162 -2.22 -5.99 31.75
N GLU A 163 -1.99 -4.96 32.55
CA GLU A 163 -0.64 -4.56 32.97
C GLU A 163 0.02 -5.65 33.82
N GLU A 164 -0.76 -6.33 34.69
CA GLU A 164 -0.30 -7.50 35.45
C GLU A 164 0.03 -8.70 34.55
N LEU A 165 -0.80 -8.96 33.51
CA LEU A 165 -0.55 -10.03 32.54
C LEU A 165 0.62 -9.73 31.60
N ALA A 166 0.86 -8.48 31.25
CA ALA A 166 1.98 -8.05 30.41
C ALA A 166 3.31 -7.95 31.18
N GLY A 167 3.27 -7.91 32.48
CA GLY A 167 4.46 -7.88 33.36
C GLY A 167 4.97 -9.28 33.79
N CYS A 168 4.30 -10.33 33.33
CA CYS A 168 4.75 -11.73 33.41
C CYS A 168 5.41 -12.13 32.11
#